data_7b7cda57861d2ca3906d1d61e80e27c4
#
_entry.id   7b7cda57861d2ca3906d1d61e80e27c4
#
_cell.length_a   1.000
_cell.length_b   1.000
_cell.length_c   1.000
_cell.angle_alpha   90.00
_cell.angle_beta   90.00
_cell.angle_gamma   90.00
#
_symmetry.space_group_name_H-M   'P 1'
#
loop_
_entity.id
_entity.type
_entity.pdbx_description
1 polymer ?
#
loop_
_entity_poly.entity_id
_entity_poly.type
_entity_poly.pdbx_seq_one_letter_code
_entity_poly.pdbx_strand_id
1 'polypeptide(L)'
;MKLRFEKEFVFSLEKKIQFIALDNPSAAKAFQKGILKSCQTLLEMPYKCRQSIYHDDKTVRDLIYKGYTVVYAIEEEFISVLALINQEVYTPRM
;
A
#
# COMPACT_ATOMS: atom_id res chain seq x y z
N MET A 1 5.85 11.02 -13.76
CA MET A 1 4.98 9.94 -13.28
C MET A 1 4.26 10.40 -12.03
N LYS A 2 3.01 10.01 -11.89
CA LYS A 2 2.16 10.44 -10.78
C LYS A 2 1.57 9.25 -10.05
N LEU A 3 1.27 9.46 -8.76
CA LEU A 3 0.55 8.46 -7.99
C LEU A 3 -0.95 8.61 -8.22
N ARG A 4 -1.63 7.48 -8.28
CA ARG A 4 -3.08 7.45 -8.38
C ARG A 4 -3.57 6.42 -7.37
N PHE A 5 -4.45 6.85 -6.46
CA PHE A 5 -4.95 5.97 -5.41
C PHE A 5 -6.34 5.46 -5.81
N GLU A 6 -6.44 4.13 -5.96
CA GLU A 6 -7.71 3.53 -6.31
C GLU A 6 -8.65 3.54 -5.12
N LYS A 7 -9.95 3.51 -5.42
CA LYS A 7 -10.97 3.59 -4.38
C LYS A 7 -10.81 2.52 -3.33
N GLU A 8 -10.47 1.31 -3.76
CA GLU A 8 -10.36 0.20 -2.85
C GLU A 8 -9.24 0.43 -1.84
N PHE A 9 -8.12 0.98 -2.30
CA PHE A 9 -7.03 1.30 -1.39
C PHE A 9 -7.45 2.37 -0.39
N VAL A 10 -8.07 3.43 -0.89
CA VAL A 10 -8.49 4.53 -0.03
C VAL A 10 -9.49 4.06 1.02
N PHE A 11 -10.45 3.24 0.60
CA PHE A 11 -11.44 2.72 1.52
C PHE A 11 -10.80 1.87 2.63
N SER A 12 -9.90 0.96 2.24
CA SER A 12 -9.23 0.10 3.20
C SER A 12 -8.35 0.92 4.14
N LEU A 13 -7.66 1.92 3.61
CA LEU A 13 -6.80 2.76 4.42
C LEU A 13 -7.61 3.54 5.44
N GLU A 14 -8.72 4.11 5.02
CA GLU A 14 -9.56 4.88 5.92
C GLU A 14 -10.14 4.03 7.04
N LYS A 15 -10.55 2.82 6.70
CA LYS A 15 -11.07 1.90 7.72
C LYS A 15 -9.99 1.56 8.74
N LYS A 16 -8.77 1.33 8.27
CA LYS A 16 -7.69 1.00 9.18
C LYS A 16 -7.34 2.19 10.07
N ILE A 17 -7.32 3.38 9.49
CA ILE A 17 -7.04 4.59 10.26
C ILE A 17 -8.09 4.78 11.35
N GLN A 18 -9.36 4.58 11.02
CA GLN A 18 -10.42 4.71 12.01
C GLN A 18 -10.27 3.69 13.12
N PHE A 19 -9.90 2.47 12.77
CA PHE A 19 -9.71 1.43 13.75
C PHE A 19 -8.59 1.77 14.72
N ILE A 20 -7.45 2.23 14.20
CA ILE A 20 -6.32 2.60 15.04
C ILE A 20 -6.69 3.79 15.92
N ALA A 21 -7.46 4.73 15.39
CA ALA A 21 -7.80 5.94 16.11
C ALA A 21 -8.70 5.69 17.30
N LEU A 22 -9.46 4.59 17.29
CA LEU A 22 -10.28 4.23 18.44
C LEU A 22 -9.44 4.08 19.70
N ASP A 23 -8.22 3.61 19.53
CA ASP A 23 -7.33 3.35 20.64
C ASP A 23 -6.29 4.45 20.81
N ASN A 24 -5.79 4.98 19.69
CA ASN A 24 -4.70 5.93 19.74
C ASN A 24 -4.73 6.86 18.51
N PRO A 25 -5.34 8.04 18.64
CA PRO A 25 -5.44 8.95 17.50
C PRO A 25 -4.08 9.40 16.95
N SER A 26 -3.08 9.56 17.81
CA SER A 26 -1.75 9.94 17.33
C SER A 26 -1.14 8.86 16.47
N ALA A 27 -1.32 7.60 16.87
CA ALA A 27 -0.80 6.48 16.08
C ALA A 27 -1.51 6.41 14.74
N ALA A 28 -2.80 6.73 14.71
CA ALA A 28 -3.55 6.72 13.46
C ALA A 28 -2.98 7.74 12.47
N LYS A 29 -2.67 8.93 12.96
CA LYS A 29 -2.09 9.96 12.11
C LYS A 29 -0.71 9.58 11.62
N ALA A 30 0.09 8.99 12.50
CA ALA A 30 1.43 8.56 12.13
C ALA A 30 1.38 7.46 11.08
N PHE A 31 0.43 6.54 11.23
CA PHE A 31 0.26 5.46 10.26
C PHE A 31 -0.10 6.03 8.88
N GLN A 32 -1.05 6.95 8.84
CA GLN A 32 -1.47 7.55 7.59
C GLN A 32 -0.32 8.26 6.89
N LYS A 33 0.39 9.10 7.64
CA LYS A 33 1.52 9.83 7.08
C LYS A 33 2.60 8.90 6.59
N GLY A 34 2.91 7.89 7.38
CA GLY A 34 3.99 6.97 7.02
C GLY A 34 3.70 6.18 5.76
N ILE A 35 2.47 5.68 5.66
CA ILE A 35 2.15 4.85 4.50
C ILE A 35 2.09 5.68 3.22
N LEU A 36 1.56 6.90 3.30
CA LEU A 36 1.51 7.77 2.13
C LEU A 36 2.90 8.24 1.72
N LYS A 37 3.76 8.51 2.71
CA LYS A 37 5.13 8.88 2.41
C LYS A 37 5.88 7.74 1.74
N SER A 38 5.65 6.52 2.20
CA SER A 38 6.26 5.36 1.57
C SER A 38 5.82 5.21 0.13
N CYS A 39 4.54 5.48 -0.15
CA CYS A 39 4.06 5.42 -1.52
C CYS A 39 4.76 6.44 -2.40
N GLN A 40 5.06 7.63 -1.85
CA GLN A 40 5.71 8.66 -2.64
C GLN A 40 7.12 8.26 -3.06
N THR A 41 7.80 7.43 -2.27
CA THR A 41 9.14 6.99 -2.65
C THR A 41 9.12 6.13 -3.90
N LEU A 42 7.96 5.59 -4.26
CA LEU A 42 7.85 4.77 -5.47
C LEU A 42 8.02 5.58 -6.73
N LEU A 43 7.79 6.89 -6.67
CA LEU A 43 7.96 7.74 -7.84
C LEU A 43 9.43 7.81 -8.27
N GLU A 44 10.35 7.62 -7.32
CA GLU A 44 11.77 7.67 -7.64
C GLU A 44 12.29 6.33 -8.12
N MET A 45 11.78 5.23 -7.54
CA MET A 45 12.24 3.89 -7.90
C MET A 45 11.06 2.94 -7.92
N PRO A 46 10.26 2.98 -8.99
CA PRO A 46 9.03 2.17 -9.03
C PRO A 46 9.26 0.68 -8.90
N TYR A 47 10.38 0.18 -9.38
CA TYR A 47 10.67 -1.26 -9.38
C TYR A 47 11.51 -1.70 -8.20
N LYS A 48 11.67 -0.86 -7.17
CA LYS A 48 12.49 -1.25 -6.03
C LYS A 48 11.86 -2.35 -5.18
N CYS A 49 10.54 -2.51 -5.26
CA CYS A 49 9.83 -3.51 -4.48
C CYS A 49 9.66 -4.79 -5.30
N ARG A 50 9.38 -5.89 -4.60
CA ARG A 50 9.25 -7.18 -5.25
C ARG A 50 8.02 -7.24 -6.13
N GLN A 51 8.00 -8.17 -7.06
CA GLN A 51 6.79 -8.47 -7.81
C GLN A 51 5.72 -8.95 -6.83
N SER A 52 4.48 -8.56 -7.07
CA SER A 52 3.40 -8.89 -6.15
C SER A 52 3.20 -10.39 -6.07
N ILE A 53 3.01 -10.89 -4.85
CA ILE A 53 2.67 -12.30 -4.67
C ILE A 53 1.19 -12.54 -4.91
N TYR A 54 0.42 -11.47 -5.11
CA TYR A 54 -1.02 -11.56 -5.34
C TYR A 54 -1.40 -11.51 -6.81
N HIS A 55 -0.45 -11.15 -7.67
CA HIS A 55 -0.71 -10.99 -9.09
C HIS A 55 0.42 -11.60 -9.91
N ASP A 56 0.07 -12.18 -11.04
CA ASP A 56 1.05 -12.76 -11.95
C ASP A 56 1.36 -11.75 -13.04
N ASP A 57 1.97 -10.63 -12.65
CA ASP A 57 2.24 -9.52 -13.55
C ASP A 57 3.45 -8.76 -13.01
N LYS A 58 4.48 -8.63 -13.81
CA LYS A 58 5.73 -8.01 -13.39
C LYS A 58 5.57 -6.53 -13.04
N THR A 59 4.55 -5.89 -13.58
CA THR A 59 4.33 -4.47 -13.29
C THR A 59 3.56 -4.25 -12.00
N VAL A 60 3.04 -5.32 -11.38
CA VAL A 60 2.33 -5.21 -10.12
C VAL A 60 3.30 -5.59 -9.01
N ARG A 61 3.46 -4.69 -8.06
CA ARG A 61 4.48 -4.82 -7.01
C ARG A 61 3.87 -4.67 -5.63
N ASP A 62 4.59 -5.18 -4.64
CA ASP A 62 4.17 -5.12 -3.23
C ASP A 62 5.15 -4.26 -2.43
N LEU A 63 4.65 -3.20 -1.83
CA LEU A 63 5.42 -2.39 -0.88
C LEU A 63 5.01 -2.81 0.52
N ILE A 64 5.98 -3.25 1.31
CA ILE A 64 5.70 -3.68 2.68
C ILE A 64 5.88 -2.50 3.62
N TYR A 65 4.87 -2.26 4.45
CA TYR A 65 4.91 -1.19 5.43
C TYR A 65 4.33 -1.70 6.75
N LYS A 66 5.19 -1.92 7.72
CA LYS A 66 4.80 -2.26 9.10
C LYS A 66 3.73 -3.36 9.17
N GLY A 67 3.98 -4.46 8.48
CA GLY A 67 3.06 -5.59 8.51
C GLY A 67 1.90 -5.48 7.54
N TYR A 68 1.88 -4.43 6.74
CA TYR A 68 0.86 -4.26 5.71
C TYR A 68 1.50 -4.30 4.35
N THR A 69 0.73 -4.74 3.36
CA THR A 69 1.20 -4.78 1.99
C THR A 69 0.41 -3.77 1.18
N VAL A 70 1.11 -2.87 0.53
CA VAL A 70 0.52 -1.93 -0.42
C VAL A 70 0.78 -2.48 -1.81
N VAL A 71 -0.27 -2.89 -2.49
CA VAL A 71 -0.16 -3.43 -3.84
C VAL A 71 -0.30 -2.29 -4.83
N TYR A 72 0.66 -2.15 -5.73
CA TYR A 72 0.61 -1.08 -6.72
C TYR A 72 0.98 -1.60 -8.09
N ALA A 73 0.49 -0.92 -9.13
CA ALA A 73 0.79 -1.26 -10.51
C ALA A 73 1.54 -0.11 -11.16
N ILE A 74 2.59 -0.45 -11.90
CA ILE A 74 3.39 0.54 -12.61
C ILE A 74 2.85 0.65 -14.03
N GLU A 75 2.29 1.82 -14.35
CA GLU A 75 1.75 2.10 -15.66
C GLU A 75 2.59 3.16 -16.32
N GLU A 76 2.22 3.52 -17.55
CA GLU A 76 3.06 4.41 -18.34
C GLU A 76 3.28 5.76 -17.67
N GLU A 77 2.22 6.36 -17.18
CA GLU A 77 2.31 7.69 -16.58
C GLU A 77 1.92 7.71 -15.11
N PHE A 78 1.45 6.58 -14.59
CA PHE A 78 0.96 6.52 -13.23
C PHE A 78 1.51 5.32 -12.50
N ILE A 79 1.62 5.49 -11.19
CA ILE A 79 1.70 4.35 -10.30
C ILE A 79 0.35 4.29 -9.62
N SER A 80 -0.40 3.23 -9.92
CA SER A 80 -1.75 3.06 -9.37
C SER A 80 -1.66 2.25 -8.11
N VAL A 81 -2.02 2.85 -6.99
CA VAL A 81 -2.00 2.16 -5.71
C VAL A 81 -3.34 1.46 -5.57
N LEU A 82 -3.30 0.13 -5.62
CA LEU A 82 -4.49 -0.69 -5.82
C LEU A 82 -5.16 -1.15 -4.55
N ALA A 83 -4.38 -1.59 -3.57
CA ALA A 83 -4.97 -2.25 -2.41
C ALA A 83 -4.05 -2.17 -1.20
N LEU A 84 -4.67 -2.23 -0.02
CA LEU A 84 -3.95 -2.33 1.24
C LEU A 84 -4.36 -3.64 1.89
N ILE A 85 -3.39 -4.51 2.12
CA ILE A 85 -3.64 -5.84 2.67
C ILE A 85 -2.93 -5.96 4.00
N ASN A 86 -3.66 -6.45 5.00
CA ASN A 86 -3.09 -6.71 6.30
C ASN A 86 -2.36 -8.05 6.26
N GLN A 87 -1.03 -7.98 6.30
CA GLN A 87 -0.20 -9.17 6.16
C GLN A 87 -0.40 -10.19 7.27
N GLU A 88 -0.82 -9.72 8.44
CA GLU A 88 -1.02 -10.63 9.56
C GLU A 88 -2.20 -11.55 9.35
N VAL A 89 -3.18 -11.10 8.57
CA VAL A 89 -4.37 -11.90 8.29
C VAL A 89 -4.13 -12.87 7.14
N TYR A 90 -3.28 -12.47 6.21
CA TYR A 90 -3.01 -13.26 5.02
C TYR A 90 -1.91 -14.29 5.29
N THR A 91 -2.17 -15.53 4.94
CA THR A 91 -1.17 -16.60 5.05
C THR A 91 -0.90 -17.13 3.65
N PRO A 92 0.24 -16.78 3.05
CA PRO A 92 0.54 -17.26 1.71
C PRO A 92 0.68 -18.77 1.69
N ARG A 93 0.16 -19.38 0.68
CA ARG A 93 0.32 -20.82 0.50
C ARG A 93 1.58 -21.08 -0.27
N MET A 94 2.37 -21.94 0.25
CA MET A 94 3.60 -22.32 -0.44
C MET A 94 3.39 -23.61 -1.20
#